data_b5bbbeb95b8c6c26a1fd743d7b5f1d34
#
_entry.id   b5bbbeb95b8c6c26a1fd743d7b5f1d34
#
_cell.length_a   1.000
_cell.length_b   1.000
_cell.length_c   1.000
_cell.angle_alpha   90.00
_cell.angle_beta   90.00
_cell.angle_gamma   90.00
#
_symmetry.space_group_name_H-M   'P 1'
#
loop_
_entity.id
_entity.type
_entity.pdbx_description
1 polymer ?
#
loop_
_entity_poly.entity_id
_entity_poly.type
_entity_poly.pdbx_seq_one_letter_code
_entity_poly.pdbx_strand_id
1 'polypeptide(L)'
;IRRPPRSTLSSSSAASDVYKRQGKGVYICEDTESAKNAVVEIFNGKFGKAEQVLVEEFLQGEEMSYFVISDGKTFKKFNTAQDHKRVGEGDNGKNTGGMGAYCPSGLINKELDDKIVEKIIKPTFKAINDMGAEYKGFLYVGLMIKNNNPYLVEYNVRMGDPECQTILPLLKSDLLELILSCCDENLENSIVEWEDKKSICVVLCSKGYPGKYKKNIALKKITNLKENERDFVYHAGTKTVNGKLFSIGGRVLNFISLSNTYSEAKKNIHENLEKLNWEKGFFRKDIGYKVINK
;
A
#
# COMPACT_ATOMS: atom_id res chain seq x y z
N ILE A 1 0.14 -18.80 -16.33
CA ILE A 1 1.19 -17.75 -16.42
C ILE A 1 2.39 -18.40 -17.08
N ARG A 2 2.77 -17.99 -18.28
CA ARG A 2 4.01 -18.45 -18.92
C ARG A 2 5.17 -17.97 -18.02
N ARG A 3 6.06 -18.90 -17.67
CA ARG A 3 7.31 -18.55 -17.01
C ARG A 3 8.03 -17.49 -17.88
N PRO A 4 8.44 -16.36 -17.32
CA PRO A 4 9.28 -15.43 -18.08
C PRO A 4 10.56 -16.17 -18.52
N PRO A 5 11.15 -15.80 -19.67
CA PRO A 5 12.38 -16.41 -20.12
C PRO A 5 13.45 -16.25 -19.04
N ARG A 6 14.28 -17.28 -18.86
CA ARG A 6 15.42 -17.25 -17.94
C ARG A 6 16.30 -16.06 -18.31
N SER A 7 16.21 -14.97 -17.53
CA SER A 7 17.14 -13.86 -17.68
C SER A 7 18.48 -14.25 -17.06
N THR A 8 19.56 -14.01 -17.78
CA THR A 8 20.89 -13.95 -17.21
C THR A 8 20.92 -12.85 -16.15
N LEU A 9 21.50 -13.14 -14.97
CA LEU A 9 21.68 -12.17 -13.90
C LEU A 9 22.32 -10.89 -14.46
N SER A 10 21.59 -9.79 -14.50
CA SER A 10 22.14 -8.48 -14.79
C SER A 10 22.77 -7.89 -13.52
N SER A 11 23.57 -6.84 -13.65
CA SER A 11 24.29 -6.20 -12.54
C SER A 11 23.41 -5.57 -11.45
N SER A 12 22.09 -5.65 -11.57
CA SER A 12 21.13 -5.28 -10.54
C SER A 12 19.91 -6.19 -10.62
N SER A 13 19.82 -7.16 -9.72
CA SER A 13 18.73 -8.13 -9.65
C SER A 13 18.14 -8.15 -8.25
N ALA A 14 16.81 -8.28 -8.15
CA ALA A 14 16.12 -8.53 -6.89
C ALA A 14 15.83 -10.04 -6.78
N ALA A 15 16.10 -10.64 -5.63
CA ALA A 15 15.70 -11.99 -5.31
C ALA A 15 14.56 -11.96 -4.28
N SER A 16 13.44 -12.62 -4.59
CA SER A 16 12.29 -12.70 -3.69
C SER A 16 11.83 -14.14 -3.47
N ASP A 17 11.28 -14.39 -2.28
CA ASP A 17 10.63 -15.65 -1.94
C ASP A 17 9.16 -15.63 -2.41
N VAL A 18 8.77 -16.58 -3.24
CA VAL A 18 7.43 -16.67 -3.89
C VAL A 18 6.31 -17.01 -2.89
N TYR A 19 6.62 -17.36 -1.64
CA TYR A 19 5.61 -17.89 -0.72
C TYR A 19 5.18 -16.89 0.37
N LYS A 20 3.97 -16.30 0.22
CA LYS A 20 3.15 -15.60 1.24
C LYS A 20 3.70 -14.33 1.89
N ARG A 21 4.62 -13.55 1.30
CA ARG A 21 5.23 -12.46 2.07
C ARG A 21 5.29 -11.15 1.33
N GLN A 22 4.32 -10.33 1.56
CA GLN A 22 4.26 -8.93 1.16
C GLN A 22 5.50 -8.15 1.64
N GLY A 23 6.51 -8.00 0.77
CA GLY A 23 7.75 -7.29 1.06
C GLY A 23 8.68 -7.91 2.11
N LYS A 24 8.39 -9.12 2.58
CA LYS A 24 9.29 -9.88 3.47
C LYS A 24 9.98 -10.97 2.67
N GLY A 25 11.32 -11.03 2.76
CA GLY A 25 12.12 -12.01 2.01
C GLY A 25 12.53 -11.51 0.62
N VAL A 26 12.49 -10.21 0.37
CA VAL A 26 13.03 -9.58 -0.83
C VAL A 26 14.41 -9.02 -0.55
N TYR A 27 15.37 -9.38 -1.40
CA TYR A 27 16.72 -8.82 -1.42
C TYR A 27 16.91 -8.00 -2.68
N ILE A 28 17.46 -6.81 -2.54
CA ILE A 28 17.99 -6.03 -3.64
C ILE A 28 19.48 -6.30 -3.67
N CYS A 29 19.96 -6.87 -4.77
CA CYS A 29 21.35 -7.30 -4.93
C CYS A 29 22.01 -6.45 -6.02
N GLU A 30 23.16 -5.85 -5.70
CA GLU A 30 23.89 -4.98 -6.63
C GLU A 30 24.81 -5.80 -7.56
N ASP A 31 25.16 -7.01 -7.17
CA ASP A 31 26.05 -7.90 -7.90
C ASP A 31 25.65 -9.39 -7.77
N THR A 32 26.30 -10.23 -8.55
CA THR A 32 26.06 -11.67 -8.59
C THR A 32 26.42 -12.38 -7.28
N GLU A 33 27.39 -11.90 -6.53
CA GLU A 33 27.83 -12.54 -5.28
C GLU A 33 26.82 -12.29 -4.18
N SER A 34 26.36 -11.04 -4.02
CA SER A 34 25.28 -10.69 -3.09
C SER A 34 23.99 -11.44 -3.42
N ALA A 35 23.66 -11.62 -4.71
CA ALA A 35 22.49 -12.40 -5.13
C ALA A 35 22.63 -13.88 -4.75
N LYS A 36 23.80 -14.50 -4.95
CA LYS A 36 24.05 -15.89 -4.52
C LYS A 36 23.91 -16.05 -3.02
N ASN A 37 24.50 -15.14 -2.24
CA ASN A 37 24.40 -15.15 -0.79
C ASN A 37 22.95 -15.02 -0.31
N ALA A 38 22.15 -14.13 -0.92
CA ALA A 38 20.74 -13.98 -0.63
C ALA A 38 19.96 -15.27 -0.91
N VAL A 39 20.20 -15.94 -2.02
CA VAL A 39 19.58 -17.23 -2.37
C VAL A 39 19.93 -18.29 -1.33
N VAL A 40 21.19 -18.40 -0.92
CA VAL A 40 21.61 -19.34 0.13
C VAL A 40 20.93 -19.05 1.46
N GLU A 41 20.82 -17.78 1.89
CA GLU A 41 20.12 -17.40 3.10
C GLU A 41 18.62 -17.78 3.06
N ILE A 42 17.98 -17.58 1.90
CA ILE A 42 16.56 -17.94 1.71
C ILE A 42 16.38 -19.46 1.85
N PHE A 43 17.20 -20.27 1.18
CA PHE A 43 17.11 -21.74 1.26
C PHE A 43 17.50 -22.29 2.64
N ASN A 44 18.37 -21.60 3.38
CA ASN A 44 18.69 -21.92 4.77
C ASN A 44 17.57 -21.55 5.76
N GLY A 45 16.42 -21.09 5.26
CA GLY A 45 15.23 -20.88 6.08
C GLY A 45 15.16 -19.56 6.83
N LYS A 46 15.94 -18.54 6.44
CA LYS A 46 15.91 -17.20 7.07
C LYS A 46 14.48 -16.62 7.15
N PHE A 47 13.63 -16.95 6.19
CA PHE A 47 12.23 -16.54 6.14
C PHE A 47 11.25 -17.73 6.26
N GLY A 48 11.74 -18.93 6.61
CA GLY A 48 11.05 -20.21 6.64
C GLY A 48 11.47 -21.10 5.47
N LYS A 49 10.89 -22.31 5.37
CA LYS A 49 11.23 -23.26 4.32
C LYS A 49 10.86 -22.67 2.95
N ALA A 50 11.82 -22.52 2.06
CA ALA A 50 11.65 -22.11 0.68
C ALA A 50 11.96 -23.30 -0.25
N GLU A 51 11.11 -23.55 -1.23
CA GLU A 51 11.32 -24.57 -2.26
C GLU A 51 11.78 -23.94 -3.59
N GLN A 52 11.52 -22.65 -3.76
CA GLN A 52 11.86 -21.90 -4.97
C GLN A 52 12.22 -20.46 -4.60
N VAL A 53 13.06 -19.85 -5.40
CA VAL A 53 13.42 -18.43 -5.34
C VAL A 53 13.13 -17.81 -6.71
N LEU A 54 12.45 -16.68 -6.72
CA LEU A 54 12.25 -15.87 -7.92
C LEU A 54 13.38 -14.84 -8.01
N VAL A 55 14.03 -14.76 -9.17
CA VAL A 55 15.00 -13.72 -9.48
C VAL A 55 14.41 -12.83 -10.57
N GLU A 56 14.31 -11.54 -10.26
CA GLU A 56 13.64 -10.55 -11.12
C GLU A 56 14.61 -9.43 -11.48
N GLU A 57 14.30 -8.71 -12.56
CA GLU A 57 14.94 -7.45 -12.88
C GLU A 57 14.70 -6.42 -11.78
N PHE A 58 15.75 -5.71 -11.36
CA PHE A 58 15.59 -4.57 -10.46
C PHE A 58 14.99 -3.37 -11.24
N LEU A 59 13.74 -3.08 -10.96
CA LEU A 59 13.03 -1.97 -11.56
C LEU A 59 13.36 -0.65 -10.84
N GLN A 60 13.91 0.30 -11.57
CA GLN A 60 14.12 1.66 -11.09
C GLN A 60 12.96 2.56 -11.51
N GLY A 61 12.36 3.28 -10.56
CA GLY A 61 11.23 4.16 -10.81
C GLY A 61 10.58 4.62 -9.53
N GLU A 62 9.35 5.11 -9.64
CA GLU A 62 8.51 5.45 -8.50
C GLU A 62 7.39 4.42 -8.34
N GLU A 63 7.20 3.92 -7.12
CA GLU A 63 6.13 2.98 -6.83
C GLU A 63 4.77 3.67 -6.83
N MET A 64 3.76 3.00 -7.37
CA MET A 64 2.37 3.43 -7.35
C MET A 64 1.44 2.24 -7.11
N SER A 65 0.45 2.44 -6.27
CA SER A 65 -0.62 1.48 -6.01
C SER A 65 -1.83 1.80 -6.88
N TYR A 66 -2.25 0.83 -7.69
CA TYR A 66 -3.42 0.92 -8.56
C TYR A 66 -4.47 -0.10 -8.13
N PHE A 67 -5.73 0.29 -8.13
CA PHE A 67 -6.80 -0.55 -7.60
C PHE A 67 -7.96 -0.68 -8.57
N VAL A 68 -8.51 -1.87 -8.64
CA VAL A 68 -9.77 -2.15 -9.33
C VAL A 68 -10.64 -3.07 -8.49
N ILE A 69 -11.96 -2.98 -8.67
CA ILE A 69 -12.92 -3.99 -8.24
C ILE A 69 -13.47 -4.69 -9.49
N SER A 70 -13.57 -6.02 -9.46
CA SER A 70 -14.07 -6.82 -10.59
C SER A 70 -15.16 -7.77 -10.13
N ASP A 71 -16.16 -7.97 -10.99
CA ASP A 71 -17.25 -8.93 -10.81
C ASP A 71 -17.03 -10.24 -11.63
N GLY A 72 -15.85 -10.41 -12.22
CA GLY A 72 -15.50 -11.53 -13.09
C GLY A 72 -15.74 -11.26 -14.57
N LYS A 73 -16.65 -10.34 -14.93
CA LYS A 73 -16.99 -9.95 -16.30
C LYS A 73 -16.40 -8.61 -16.69
N THR A 74 -16.50 -7.65 -15.79
CA THR A 74 -15.99 -6.29 -15.95
C THR A 74 -15.23 -5.83 -14.70
N PHE A 75 -14.70 -4.61 -14.74
CA PHE A 75 -14.06 -3.99 -13.59
C PHE A 75 -14.33 -2.50 -13.56
N LYS A 76 -14.30 -1.93 -12.35
CA LYS A 76 -14.28 -0.49 -12.11
C LYS A 76 -12.96 -0.08 -11.46
N LYS A 77 -12.43 1.05 -11.91
CA LYS A 77 -11.19 1.62 -11.38
C LYS A 77 -11.47 2.36 -10.08
N PHE A 78 -10.54 2.23 -9.14
CA PHE A 78 -10.47 3.04 -7.92
C PHE A 78 -9.36 4.08 -8.05
N ASN A 79 -9.35 5.07 -7.15
CA ASN A 79 -8.27 6.04 -7.08
C ASN A 79 -6.93 5.35 -6.81
N THR A 80 -5.85 5.94 -7.35
CA THR A 80 -4.47 5.49 -7.12
C THR A 80 -3.93 6.07 -5.83
N ALA A 81 -2.94 5.39 -5.24
CA ALA A 81 -2.22 5.90 -4.09
C ALA A 81 -0.71 5.68 -4.23
N GLN A 82 0.06 6.37 -3.41
CA GLN A 82 1.48 6.05 -3.19
C GLN A 82 1.73 5.86 -1.70
N ASP A 83 2.31 4.70 -1.37
CA ASP A 83 2.70 4.31 -0.02
C ASP A 83 4.16 4.66 0.24
N HIS A 84 4.47 4.98 1.50
CA HIS A 84 5.81 5.16 2.02
C HIS A 84 6.25 3.94 2.81
N LYS A 85 6.87 2.97 2.15
CA LYS A 85 7.21 1.66 2.73
C LYS A 85 8.39 1.69 3.68
N ARG A 86 9.29 2.65 3.56
CA ARG A 86 10.49 2.75 4.42
C ARG A 86 10.17 3.40 5.75
N VAL A 87 10.81 2.92 6.83
CA VAL A 87 10.55 3.36 8.20
C VAL A 87 11.01 4.79 8.48
N GLY A 88 12.06 5.24 7.82
CA GLY A 88 12.69 6.56 8.03
C GLY A 88 12.30 7.58 6.97
N GLU A 89 12.43 8.85 7.32
CA GLU A 89 12.23 9.99 6.43
C GLU A 89 13.16 9.90 5.22
N GLY A 90 12.74 10.47 4.06
CA GLY A 90 13.48 10.36 2.80
C GLY A 90 13.54 8.96 2.22
N ASP A 91 12.56 8.10 2.58
CA ASP A 91 12.48 6.70 2.17
C ASP A 91 13.74 5.89 2.53
N ASN A 92 14.24 6.06 3.74
CA ASN A 92 15.40 5.37 4.28
C ASN A 92 15.04 4.27 5.28
N GLY A 93 15.99 3.36 5.53
CA GLY A 93 15.87 2.32 6.54
C GLY A 93 15.11 1.08 6.05
N LYS A 94 14.59 0.30 7.00
CA LYS A 94 13.94 -0.99 6.73
C LYS A 94 12.58 -0.82 6.08
N ASN A 95 12.18 -1.80 5.27
CA ASN A 95 10.81 -1.93 4.78
C ASN A 95 9.84 -2.19 5.94
N THR A 96 8.64 -1.66 5.81
CA THR A 96 7.52 -1.80 6.77
C THR A 96 6.27 -2.24 6.02
N GLY A 97 5.15 -2.31 6.73
CA GLY A 97 3.83 -2.48 6.11
C GLY A 97 3.20 -1.18 5.60
N GLY A 98 3.96 -0.08 5.52
CA GLY A 98 3.52 1.27 5.17
C GLY A 98 3.53 2.21 6.37
N MET A 99 4.21 3.36 6.20
CA MET A 99 4.30 4.42 7.20
C MET A 99 3.32 5.56 6.95
N GLY A 100 2.64 5.51 5.82
CA GLY A 100 1.64 6.45 5.38
C GLY A 100 1.50 6.42 3.86
N ALA A 101 0.41 6.99 3.36
CA ALA A 101 0.11 7.06 1.94
C ALA A 101 -0.59 8.37 1.59
N TYR A 102 -0.68 8.67 0.31
CA TYR A 102 -1.48 9.77 -0.20
C TYR A 102 -2.26 9.37 -1.46
N CYS A 103 -3.37 10.01 -1.68
CA CYS A 103 -4.30 9.76 -2.79
C CYS A 103 -4.87 11.10 -3.34
N PRO A 104 -4.99 11.22 -4.69
CA PRO A 104 -4.50 10.32 -5.71
C PRO A 104 -2.97 10.36 -5.82
N SER A 105 -2.37 9.39 -6.54
CA SER A 105 -0.94 9.42 -6.87
C SER A 105 -0.61 10.66 -7.73
N GLY A 106 0.51 11.32 -7.45
CA GLY A 106 1.01 12.40 -8.30
C GLY A 106 1.57 11.96 -9.65
N LEU A 107 1.65 10.66 -9.90
CA LEU A 107 2.16 10.07 -11.14
C LEU A 107 1.07 9.83 -12.18
N ILE A 108 -0.19 9.66 -11.73
CA ILE A 108 -1.27 9.26 -12.62
C ILE A 108 -1.65 10.39 -13.58
N ASN A 109 -1.76 10.06 -14.84
CA ASN A 109 -2.34 10.87 -15.90
C ASN A 109 -3.09 9.96 -16.86
N LYS A 110 -3.84 10.52 -17.81
CA LYS A 110 -4.69 9.74 -18.72
C LYS A 110 -3.88 8.72 -19.53
N GLU A 111 -2.73 9.10 -20.07
CA GLU A 111 -1.89 8.21 -20.88
C GLU A 111 -1.38 7.02 -20.05
N LEU A 112 -0.93 7.28 -18.81
CA LEU A 112 -0.46 6.23 -17.92
C LEU A 112 -1.60 5.31 -17.50
N ASP A 113 -2.77 5.86 -17.19
CA ASP A 113 -3.97 5.10 -16.84
C ASP A 113 -4.38 4.16 -17.98
N ASP A 114 -4.45 4.67 -19.23
CA ASP A 114 -4.75 3.87 -20.41
C ASP A 114 -3.71 2.73 -20.60
N LYS A 115 -2.41 3.03 -20.43
CA LYS A 115 -1.35 2.00 -20.49
C LYS A 115 -1.51 0.92 -19.44
N ILE A 116 -1.86 1.29 -18.19
CA ILE A 116 -2.07 0.34 -17.10
C ILE A 116 -3.24 -0.58 -17.45
N VAL A 117 -4.36 -0.01 -17.88
CA VAL A 117 -5.55 -0.78 -18.25
C VAL A 117 -5.25 -1.75 -19.39
N GLU A 118 -4.66 -1.25 -20.49
CA GLU A 118 -4.46 -2.07 -21.71
C GLU A 118 -3.34 -3.11 -21.54
N LYS A 119 -2.25 -2.77 -20.85
CA LYS A 119 -1.07 -3.66 -20.77
C LYS A 119 -1.06 -4.57 -19.56
N ILE A 120 -1.81 -4.23 -18.49
CA ILE A 120 -1.75 -4.96 -17.21
C ILE A 120 -3.14 -5.46 -16.83
N ILE A 121 -4.15 -4.58 -16.64
CA ILE A 121 -5.43 -4.98 -16.07
C ILE A 121 -6.18 -5.94 -16.98
N LYS A 122 -6.45 -5.54 -18.23
CA LYS A 122 -7.17 -6.39 -19.20
C LYS A 122 -6.47 -7.73 -19.46
N PRO A 123 -5.14 -7.78 -19.72
CA PRO A 123 -4.43 -9.04 -19.88
C PRO A 123 -4.48 -9.94 -18.65
N THR A 124 -4.47 -9.36 -17.43
CA THR A 124 -4.56 -10.11 -16.18
C THR A 124 -5.90 -10.83 -16.07
N PHE A 125 -7.02 -10.10 -16.20
CA PHE A 125 -8.35 -10.72 -16.15
C PHE A 125 -8.57 -11.72 -17.27
N LYS A 126 -8.09 -11.40 -18.48
CA LYS A 126 -8.12 -12.36 -19.59
C LYS A 126 -7.37 -13.65 -19.25
N ALA A 127 -6.16 -13.55 -18.70
CA ALA A 127 -5.37 -14.73 -18.33
C ALA A 127 -6.04 -15.58 -17.26
N ILE A 128 -6.68 -14.94 -16.26
CA ILE A 128 -7.44 -15.64 -15.22
C ILE A 128 -8.63 -16.38 -15.83
N ASN A 129 -9.39 -15.72 -16.71
CA ASN A 129 -10.52 -16.35 -17.40
C ASN A 129 -10.08 -17.49 -18.33
N ASP A 130 -8.98 -17.34 -19.07
CA ASP A 130 -8.39 -18.39 -19.91
C ASP A 130 -7.94 -19.63 -19.08
N MET A 131 -7.70 -19.46 -17.78
CA MET A 131 -7.41 -20.54 -16.82
C MET A 131 -8.69 -21.20 -16.26
N GLY A 132 -9.88 -20.77 -16.70
CA GLY A 132 -11.16 -21.28 -16.21
C GLY A 132 -11.56 -20.76 -14.82
N ALA A 133 -10.99 -19.62 -14.39
CA ALA A 133 -11.33 -18.99 -13.12
C ALA A 133 -11.93 -17.60 -13.35
N GLU A 134 -12.85 -17.20 -12.47
CA GLU A 134 -13.39 -15.84 -12.42
C GLU A 134 -12.80 -15.10 -11.22
N TYR A 135 -12.40 -13.86 -11.43
CA TYR A 135 -11.92 -13.03 -10.34
C TYR A 135 -12.98 -12.03 -9.89
N LYS A 136 -13.48 -12.20 -8.68
CA LYS A 136 -14.45 -11.28 -8.06
C LYS A 136 -13.83 -10.62 -6.81
N GLY A 137 -13.91 -9.30 -6.74
CA GLY A 137 -13.41 -8.52 -5.61
C GLY A 137 -12.33 -7.50 -5.96
N PHE A 138 -11.65 -7.00 -4.94
CA PHE A 138 -10.60 -5.99 -5.09
C PHE A 138 -9.29 -6.62 -5.55
N LEU A 139 -8.69 -6.02 -6.57
CA LEU A 139 -7.33 -6.32 -7.01
C LEU A 139 -6.46 -5.07 -6.81
N TYR A 140 -5.47 -5.20 -5.94
CA TYR A 140 -4.36 -4.27 -5.83
C TYR A 140 -3.28 -4.66 -6.84
N VAL A 141 -2.81 -3.69 -7.60
CA VAL A 141 -1.74 -3.82 -8.57
C VAL A 141 -0.60 -2.90 -8.16
N GLY A 142 0.47 -3.46 -7.63
CA GLY A 142 1.70 -2.75 -7.31
C GLY A 142 2.50 -2.48 -8.57
N LEU A 143 2.76 -1.22 -8.85
CA LEU A 143 3.42 -0.78 -10.08
C LEU A 143 4.71 -0.04 -9.76
N MET A 144 5.71 -0.23 -10.62
CA MET A 144 6.85 0.66 -10.76
C MET A 144 6.66 1.51 -12.00
N ILE A 145 6.68 2.84 -11.85
CA ILE A 145 6.51 3.78 -12.95
C ILE A 145 7.87 4.36 -13.34
N LYS A 146 8.25 4.15 -14.60
CA LYS A 146 9.48 4.68 -15.18
C LYS A 146 9.18 5.34 -16.53
N ASN A 147 9.50 6.62 -16.67
CA ASN A 147 9.28 7.38 -17.91
C ASN A 147 7.84 7.24 -18.43
N ASN A 148 6.85 7.42 -17.57
CA ASN A 148 5.41 7.27 -17.88
C ASN A 148 5.03 5.89 -18.47
N ASN A 149 5.76 4.83 -18.09
CA ASN A 149 5.44 3.45 -18.43
C ASN A 149 5.28 2.63 -17.16
N PRO A 150 4.21 1.82 -17.05
CA PRO A 150 3.96 0.97 -15.91
C PRO A 150 4.67 -0.38 -16.07
N TYR A 151 5.29 -0.83 -14.98
CA TYR A 151 5.84 -2.17 -14.83
C TYR A 151 5.18 -2.83 -13.62
N LEU A 152 4.68 -4.03 -13.79
CA LEU A 152 4.06 -4.80 -12.73
C LEU A 152 5.10 -5.30 -11.75
N VAL A 153 4.88 -5.02 -10.45
CA VAL A 153 5.70 -5.54 -9.35
C VAL A 153 4.99 -6.72 -8.69
N GLU A 154 3.75 -6.53 -8.25
CA GLU A 154 2.99 -7.57 -7.55
C GLU A 154 1.48 -7.37 -7.69
N TYR A 155 0.72 -8.44 -7.44
CA TYR A 155 -0.71 -8.39 -7.18
C TYR A 155 -1.00 -8.71 -5.72
N ASN A 156 -2.03 -8.05 -5.17
CA ASN A 156 -2.65 -8.43 -3.91
C ASN A 156 -4.17 -8.52 -4.10
N VAL A 157 -4.79 -9.59 -3.58
CA VAL A 157 -6.23 -9.87 -3.72
C VAL A 157 -7.06 -9.16 -2.65
N ARG A 158 -6.70 -7.93 -2.32
CA ARG A 158 -7.29 -7.08 -1.30
C ARG A 158 -6.85 -5.63 -1.49
N MET A 159 -7.48 -4.72 -0.76
CA MET A 159 -6.99 -3.34 -0.67
C MET A 159 -5.65 -3.27 0.07
N GLY A 160 -4.89 -2.20 -0.17
CA GLY A 160 -3.64 -1.90 0.54
C GLY A 160 -3.88 -1.41 1.97
N ASP A 161 -2.85 -1.37 2.78
CA ASP A 161 -2.83 -0.83 4.13
C ASP A 161 -1.47 -0.11 4.34
N PRO A 162 -1.42 1.24 4.28
CA PRO A 162 -2.48 2.20 4.59
C PRO A 162 -3.26 2.78 3.38
N GLU A 163 -3.16 2.25 2.18
CA GLU A 163 -3.81 2.85 1.01
C GLU A 163 -5.34 2.82 1.10
N CYS A 164 -5.93 1.74 1.63
CA CYS A 164 -7.38 1.64 1.81
C CYS A 164 -7.92 2.81 2.64
N GLN A 165 -7.29 3.10 3.77
CA GLN A 165 -7.65 4.19 4.68
C GLN A 165 -7.45 5.57 4.04
N THR A 166 -6.62 5.64 3.00
CA THR A 166 -6.34 6.88 2.27
C THR A 166 -7.32 7.09 1.12
N ILE A 167 -7.76 6.01 0.46
CA ILE A 167 -8.58 6.06 -0.75
C ILE A 167 -10.07 6.13 -0.42
N LEU A 168 -10.56 5.23 0.45
CA LEU A 168 -12.00 5.07 0.69
C LEU A 168 -12.69 6.32 1.24
N PRO A 169 -12.07 7.17 2.08
CA PRO A 169 -12.70 8.41 2.51
C PRO A 169 -12.96 9.42 1.39
N LEU A 170 -12.37 9.25 0.22
CA LEU A 170 -12.64 10.06 -0.97
C LEU A 170 -13.80 9.50 -1.82
N LEU A 171 -14.28 8.30 -1.54
CA LEU A 171 -15.35 7.67 -2.31
C LEU A 171 -16.70 8.32 -1.97
N LYS A 172 -17.40 8.86 -2.97
CA LYS A 172 -18.77 9.38 -2.85
C LYS A 172 -19.82 8.30 -3.00
N SER A 173 -19.57 7.35 -3.92
CA SER A 173 -20.46 6.23 -4.14
C SER A 173 -20.53 5.35 -2.90
N ASP A 174 -21.68 4.74 -2.65
CA ASP A 174 -21.84 3.79 -1.56
C ASP A 174 -20.98 2.54 -1.82
N LEU A 175 -20.05 2.25 -0.91
CA LEU A 175 -19.15 1.10 -1.04
C LEU A 175 -19.91 -0.23 -0.94
N LEU A 176 -20.97 -0.30 -0.13
CA LEU A 176 -21.77 -1.51 0.02
C LEU A 176 -22.51 -1.82 -1.29
N GLU A 177 -23.11 -0.84 -1.93
CA GLU A 177 -23.76 -0.99 -3.23
C GLU A 177 -22.78 -1.46 -4.32
N LEU A 178 -21.56 -0.93 -4.32
CA LEU A 178 -20.50 -1.40 -5.24
C LEU A 178 -20.10 -2.86 -4.98
N ILE A 179 -20.01 -3.26 -3.71
CA ILE A 179 -19.69 -4.64 -3.32
C ILE A 179 -20.84 -5.58 -3.71
N LEU A 180 -22.09 -5.20 -3.47
CA LEU A 180 -23.27 -5.97 -3.86
C LEU A 180 -23.32 -6.13 -5.39
N SER A 181 -23.15 -5.04 -6.14
CA SER A 181 -23.09 -5.08 -7.60
C SER A 181 -21.96 -5.99 -8.13
N CYS A 182 -20.82 -6.02 -7.42
CA CYS A 182 -19.72 -6.94 -7.72
C CYS A 182 -20.13 -8.41 -7.49
N CYS A 183 -20.81 -8.72 -6.39
CA CYS A 183 -21.28 -10.07 -6.07
C CYS A 183 -22.35 -10.53 -7.07
N ASP A 184 -23.23 -9.65 -7.49
CA ASP A 184 -24.37 -9.91 -8.39
C ASP A 184 -24.00 -9.85 -9.89
N GLU A 185 -22.70 -9.69 -10.21
CA GLU A 185 -22.19 -9.61 -11.61
C GLU A 185 -22.83 -8.45 -12.41
N ASN A 186 -23.15 -7.36 -11.73
CA ASN A 186 -23.81 -6.18 -12.29
C ASN A 186 -22.97 -4.89 -12.18
N LEU A 187 -21.66 -5.03 -12.02
CA LEU A 187 -20.75 -3.91 -11.80
C LEU A 187 -20.68 -2.97 -13.01
N GLU A 188 -20.99 -3.44 -14.21
CA GLU A 188 -21.05 -2.62 -15.42
C GLU A 188 -21.96 -1.41 -15.25
N ASN A 189 -23.11 -1.57 -14.61
CA ASN A 189 -24.11 -0.54 -14.39
C ASN A 189 -23.82 0.38 -13.19
N SER A 190 -22.78 0.07 -12.41
CA SER A 190 -22.40 0.89 -11.25
C SER A 190 -21.62 2.11 -11.67
N ILE A 191 -21.85 3.22 -10.99
CA ILE A 191 -21.09 4.48 -11.13
C ILE A 191 -20.17 4.60 -9.91
N VAL A 192 -18.90 4.91 -10.16
CA VAL A 192 -17.91 5.14 -9.09
C VAL A 192 -17.51 6.61 -9.12
N GLU A 193 -18.02 7.35 -8.15
CA GLU A 193 -17.78 8.80 -8.00
C GLU A 193 -16.82 9.08 -6.85
N TRP A 194 -16.01 10.11 -7.00
CA TRP A 194 -14.98 10.50 -6.05
C TRP A 194 -15.11 11.98 -5.66
N GLU A 195 -14.72 12.30 -4.42
CA GLU A 195 -14.48 13.69 -4.02
C GLU A 195 -13.29 14.27 -4.78
N ASP A 196 -13.46 15.51 -5.27
CA ASP A 196 -12.34 16.27 -5.84
C ASP A 196 -11.50 16.88 -4.72
N LYS A 197 -10.85 15.98 -3.96
CA LYS A 197 -9.98 16.31 -2.83
C LYS A 197 -8.73 15.47 -2.85
N LYS A 198 -7.80 15.85 -1.98
CA LYS A 198 -6.55 15.14 -1.70
C LYS A 198 -6.66 14.49 -0.33
N SER A 199 -6.14 13.29 -0.20
CA SER A 199 -6.10 12.56 1.06
C SER A 199 -4.67 12.22 1.42
N ILE A 200 -4.33 12.37 2.69
CA ILE A 200 -3.08 11.86 3.29
C ILE A 200 -3.45 10.96 4.47
N CYS A 201 -2.71 9.88 4.62
CA CYS A 201 -2.69 9.05 5.82
C CYS A 201 -1.27 9.03 6.39
N VAL A 202 -1.13 9.33 7.68
CA VAL A 202 0.12 9.17 8.44
C VAL A 202 -0.08 8.09 9.49
N VAL A 203 0.83 7.11 9.52
CA VAL A 203 0.74 5.98 10.45
C VAL A 203 1.58 6.24 11.69
N LEU A 204 0.92 6.29 12.85
CA LEU A 204 1.59 6.33 14.16
C LEU A 204 2.01 4.91 14.55
N CYS A 205 3.30 4.72 14.77
CA CYS A 205 3.90 3.43 15.10
C CYS A 205 4.44 3.40 16.52
N SER A 206 4.52 2.20 17.11
CA SER A 206 5.24 1.96 18.36
C SER A 206 6.74 2.12 18.16
N LYS A 207 7.46 2.76 19.12
CA LYS A 207 8.92 2.85 19.08
C LYS A 207 9.55 1.45 18.95
N GLY A 208 10.45 1.32 17.97
CA GLY A 208 11.13 0.07 17.63
C GLY A 208 10.56 -0.68 16.41
N TYR A 209 9.36 -0.32 15.93
CA TYR A 209 8.81 -0.85 14.69
C TYR A 209 9.70 -0.46 13.47
N PRO A 210 9.95 -1.36 12.48
CA PRO A 210 9.38 -2.69 12.27
C PRO A 210 10.11 -3.82 13.05
N GLY A 211 11.08 -3.50 13.91
CA GLY A 211 11.76 -4.46 14.78
C GLY A 211 10.96 -4.76 16.05
N LYS A 212 11.69 -5.03 17.15
CA LYS A 212 11.08 -5.31 18.47
C LYS A 212 10.49 -4.04 19.07
N TYR A 213 9.25 -4.07 19.52
CA TYR A 213 8.55 -2.97 20.18
C TYR A 213 7.78 -3.46 21.42
N LYS A 214 7.51 -2.55 22.35
CA LYS A 214 6.70 -2.84 23.54
C LYS A 214 5.22 -2.82 23.19
N LYS A 215 4.47 -3.77 23.76
CA LYS A 215 3.00 -3.86 23.68
C LYS A 215 2.36 -3.37 24.96
N ASN A 216 1.03 -3.21 24.94
CA ASN A 216 0.21 -2.80 26.09
C ASN A 216 0.62 -1.43 26.69
N ILE A 217 0.98 -0.49 25.83
CA ILE A 217 1.28 0.89 26.23
C ILE A 217 0.02 1.74 26.08
N ALA A 218 -0.36 2.45 27.15
CA ALA A 218 -1.58 3.26 27.17
C ALA A 218 -1.49 4.48 26.23
N LEU A 219 -2.60 4.74 25.53
CA LEU A 219 -2.84 5.92 24.67
C LEU A 219 -3.76 6.90 25.42
N LYS A 220 -3.19 7.62 26.40
CA LYS A 220 -3.96 8.39 27.38
C LYS A 220 -4.72 9.61 26.82
N LYS A 221 -4.25 10.20 25.72
CA LYS A 221 -4.79 11.45 25.16
C LYS A 221 -5.62 11.26 23.91
N ILE A 222 -6.08 10.03 23.62
CA ILE A 222 -6.84 9.72 22.40
C ILE A 222 -8.15 10.53 22.33
N THR A 223 -8.77 10.83 23.48
CA THR A 223 -9.99 11.61 23.58
C THR A 223 -9.80 13.10 23.25
N ASN A 224 -8.56 13.57 23.15
CA ASN A 224 -8.25 14.95 22.77
C ASN A 224 -8.21 15.15 21.25
N LEU A 225 -8.29 14.08 20.48
CA LEU A 225 -8.30 14.15 19.03
C LEU A 225 -9.63 14.69 18.54
N LYS A 226 -9.56 15.57 17.56
CA LYS A 226 -10.73 16.09 16.87
C LYS A 226 -10.93 15.25 15.60
N GLU A 227 -12.04 14.55 15.55
CA GLU A 227 -12.57 13.95 14.34
C GLU A 227 -13.70 14.84 13.82
N ASN A 228 -13.80 14.90 12.51
CA ASN A 228 -14.85 15.61 11.79
C ASN A 228 -15.07 14.91 10.45
N GLU A 229 -15.88 15.47 9.57
CA GLU A 229 -16.20 14.88 8.27
C GLU A 229 -14.99 14.75 7.32
N ARG A 230 -13.82 15.31 7.68
CA ARG A 230 -12.62 15.35 6.83
C ARG A 230 -11.36 14.81 7.52
N ASP A 231 -11.37 14.71 8.84
CA ASP A 231 -10.23 14.26 9.64
C ASP A 231 -10.65 13.03 10.46
N PHE A 232 -9.98 11.90 10.21
CA PHE A 232 -10.32 10.61 10.81
C PHE A 232 -9.13 10.02 11.53
N VAL A 233 -9.39 9.23 12.57
CA VAL A 233 -8.39 8.43 13.25
C VAL A 233 -8.84 6.97 13.28
N TYR A 234 -8.22 6.14 12.44
CA TYR A 234 -8.54 4.72 12.39
C TYR A 234 -7.61 3.90 13.25
N HIS A 235 -8.19 2.97 13.99
CA HIS A 235 -7.47 2.03 14.83
C HIS A 235 -6.82 0.92 13.99
N ALA A 236 -5.54 0.64 14.30
CA ALA A 236 -4.81 -0.51 13.76
C ALA A 236 -4.45 -1.46 14.93
N GLY A 237 -3.21 -1.44 15.41
CA GLY A 237 -2.76 -2.28 16.50
C GLY A 237 -3.14 -1.75 17.87
N THR A 238 -4.43 -1.67 18.18
CA THR A 238 -4.96 -1.18 19.46
C THR A 238 -5.90 -2.17 20.12
N LYS A 239 -6.08 -2.05 21.44
CA LYS A 239 -7.04 -2.81 22.23
C LYS A 239 -7.58 -1.94 23.38
N THR A 240 -8.88 -2.00 23.62
CA THR A 240 -9.52 -1.41 24.79
C THR A 240 -9.59 -2.41 25.93
N VAL A 241 -9.14 -2.01 27.12
CA VAL A 241 -9.24 -2.80 28.36
C VAL A 241 -9.74 -1.87 29.46
N ASN A 242 -10.85 -2.19 30.10
CA ASN A 242 -11.47 -1.39 31.16
C ASN A 242 -11.64 0.09 30.78
N GLY A 243 -12.14 0.36 29.56
CA GLY A 243 -12.34 1.70 29.03
C GLY A 243 -11.07 2.49 28.68
N LYS A 244 -9.89 1.88 28.79
CA LYS A 244 -8.60 2.50 28.42
C LYS A 244 -8.05 1.85 27.16
N LEU A 245 -7.51 2.68 26.26
CA LEU A 245 -6.93 2.24 25.00
C LEU A 245 -5.43 1.96 25.15
N PHE A 246 -4.99 0.83 24.58
CA PHE A 246 -3.58 0.39 24.60
C PHE A 246 -3.10 0.04 23.20
N SER A 247 -1.83 0.32 22.91
CA SER A 247 -1.14 -0.20 21.72
C SER A 247 -0.77 -1.66 21.91
N ILE A 248 -1.09 -2.50 20.92
CA ILE A 248 -0.73 -3.92 20.88
C ILE A 248 0.04 -4.31 19.61
N GLY A 249 0.12 -3.40 18.63
CA GLY A 249 0.77 -3.60 17.35
C GLY A 249 1.95 -2.67 17.10
N GLY A 250 2.66 -2.92 16.01
CA GLY A 250 3.73 -2.03 15.51
C GLY A 250 3.15 -0.75 14.93
N ARG A 251 2.20 -0.87 13.98
CA ARG A 251 1.35 0.25 13.53
C ARG A 251 0.16 0.33 14.47
N VAL A 252 -0.14 1.51 14.98
CA VAL A 252 -1.06 1.70 16.12
C VAL A 252 -2.31 2.47 15.71
N LEU A 253 -2.14 3.65 15.11
CA LEU A 253 -3.22 4.50 14.63
C LEU A 253 -2.89 5.03 13.24
N ASN A 254 -3.91 5.25 12.45
CA ASN A 254 -3.82 5.91 11.16
C ASN A 254 -4.54 7.26 11.27
N PHE A 255 -3.83 8.34 10.99
CA PHE A 255 -4.37 9.70 10.94
C PHE A 255 -4.60 10.08 9.49
N ILE A 256 -5.84 10.37 9.14
CA ILE A 256 -6.26 10.70 7.77
C ILE A 256 -6.84 12.10 7.74
N SER A 257 -6.51 12.87 6.71
CA SER A 257 -7.16 14.15 6.42
C SER A 257 -7.47 14.29 4.95
N LEU A 258 -8.66 14.82 4.66
CA LEU A 258 -9.13 15.19 3.34
C LEU A 258 -9.11 16.71 3.20
N SER A 259 -8.42 17.24 2.20
CA SER A 259 -8.33 18.68 1.97
C SER A 259 -8.22 18.99 0.47
N ASN A 260 -8.29 20.26 0.12
CA ASN A 260 -8.10 20.68 -1.27
C ASN A 260 -6.65 20.52 -1.73
N THR A 261 -5.70 20.53 -0.79
CA THR A 261 -4.27 20.36 -1.05
C THR A 261 -3.65 19.33 -0.11
N TYR A 262 -2.58 18.66 -0.56
CA TYR A 262 -1.81 17.75 0.29
C TYR A 262 -1.14 18.48 1.48
N SER A 263 -0.72 19.71 1.29
CA SER A 263 -0.09 20.53 2.35
C SER A 263 -1.07 20.78 3.50
N GLU A 264 -2.31 21.12 3.20
CA GLU A 264 -3.37 21.34 4.19
C GLU A 264 -3.71 20.03 4.91
N ALA A 265 -3.92 18.94 4.18
CA ALA A 265 -4.18 17.62 4.77
C ALA A 265 -3.08 17.20 5.73
N LYS A 266 -1.82 17.37 5.35
CA LYS A 266 -0.66 17.08 6.19
C LYS A 266 -0.62 17.93 7.44
N LYS A 267 -0.89 19.24 7.34
CA LYS A 267 -0.95 20.16 8.48
C LYS A 267 -1.98 19.71 9.51
N ASN A 268 -3.21 19.40 9.08
CA ASN A 268 -4.29 18.93 9.96
C ASN A 268 -3.90 17.65 10.73
N ILE A 269 -3.26 16.71 10.03
CA ILE A 269 -2.77 15.47 10.66
C ILE A 269 -1.72 15.76 11.73
N HIS A 270 -0.76 16.63 11.42
CA HIS A 270 0.32 16.95 12.36
C HIS A 270 -0.22 17.64 13.62
N GLU A 271 -1.20 18.54 13.50
CA GLU A 271 -1.87 19.15 14.64
C GLU A 271 -2.54 18.12 15.56
N ASN A 272 -3.17 17.09 14.99
CA ASN A 272 -3.77 16.00 15.76
C ASN A 272 -2.69 15.10 16.41
N LEU A 273 -1.62 14.79 15.72
CA LEU A 273 -0.50 14.02 16.26
C LEU A 273 0.20 14.74 17.43
N GLU A 274 0.34 16.07 17.35
CA GLU A 274 0.88 16.90 18.42
C GLU A 274 -0.06 16.92 19.65
N LYS A 275 -1.39 16.98 19.46
CA LYS A 275 -2.37 16.89 20.55
C LYS A 275 -2.31 15.54 21.26
N LEU A 276 -2.15 14.44 20.51
CA LEU A 276 -1.99 13.12 21.10
C LEU A 276 -0.69 13.01 21.90
N ASN A 277 0.41 13.56 21.39
CA ASN A 277 1.72 13.60 22.02
C ASN A 277 2.12 12.28 22.71
N TRP A 278 2.10 11.19 21.94
CA TRP A 278 2.40 9.86 22.48
C TRP A 278 3.90 9.56 22.41
N GLU A 279 4.62 9.79 23.48
CA GLU A 279 6.09 9.64 23.58
C GLU A 279 6.63 8.23 23.29
N LYS A 280 5.78 7.20 23.36
CA LYS A 280 6.16 5.80 23.11
C LYS A 280 5.95 5.39 21.65
N GLY A 281 5.56 6.34 20.81
CA GLY A 281 5.40 6.18 19.37
C GLY A 281 6.33 7.05 18.55
N PHE A 282 6.26 6.87 17.25
CA PHE A 282 6.86 7.73 16.23
C PHE A 282 6.05 7.65 14.94
N PHE A 283 6.24 8.60 14.07
CA PHE A 283 5.66 8.66 12.73
C PHE A 283 6.64 9.38 11.80
N ARG A 284 6.46 9.23 10.49
CA ARG A 284 7.21 9.99 9.49
C ARG A 284 6.58 11.35 9.28
N LYS A 285 7.38 12.41 9.41
CA LYS A 285 6.94 13.80 9.19
C LYS A 285 6.87 14.17 7.71
N ASP A 286 7.52 13.40 6.84
CA ASP A 286 7.68 13.70 5.42
C ASP A 286 6.64 13.02 4.52
N ILE A 287 5.63 12.30 5.06
CA ILE A 287 4.59 11.69 4.23
C ILE A 287 3.99 12.72 3.27
N GLY A 288 3.88 12.33 1.99
CA GLY A 288 3.41 13.22 0.92
C GLY A 288 4.46 14.17 0.34
N TYR A 289 5.72 14.09 0.75
CA TYR A 289 6.78 15.02 0.27
C TYR A 289 6.92 15.03 -1.26
N LYS A 290 6.61 13.90 -1.93
CA LYS A 290 6.69 13.78 -3.40
C LYS A 290 5.65 14.60 -4.15
N VAL A 291 4.58 15.05 -3.51
CA VAL A 291 3.48 15.81 -4.13
C VAL A 291 3.27 17.20 -3.51
N ILE A 292 3.82 17.45 -2.32
CA ILE A 292 3.67 18.74 -1.62
C ILE A 292 4.62 19.81 -2.21
N ASN A 293 5.78 19.41 -2.67
CA ASN A 293 6.85 20.32 -3.16
C ASN A 293 6.93 20.38 -4.70
N LYS A 294 5.89 19.92 -5.39
CA LYS A 294 5.78 19.98 -6.86
C LYS A 294 4.94 21.15 -7.33
#